data_2e40000770f1b5d27bef2657c95390b5
#
_entry.id   2e40000770f1b5d27bef2657c95390b5
#
_cell.length_a   1.000
_cell.length_b   1.000
_cell.length_c   1.000
_cell.angle_alpha   90.00
_cell.angle_beta   90.00
_cell.angle_gamma   90.00
#
_symmetry.space_group_name_H-M   'P 1'
#
loop_
_entity.id
_entity.type
_entity.pdbx_description
1 polymer ?
#
loop_
_entity_poly.entity_id
_entity_poly.type
_entity_poly.pdbx_seq_one_letter_code
_entity_poly.pdbx_strand_id
1 'polypeptide(L)'
;LTGMHIGGSSDFAPIGAVDSPFIRDPFSHAPIIPGSSLKGKIRTLLAKINCDGYVLNKVVDDNEIVARLFGASGKNYAMPARLQFFDLFVTEDTKNNFNAIETDTYIGEVKFENTINRASGVANPRQIERVPAGAEFDFKLVYNVENLQDVQEDLETLAEGFELLANDYLGGHGSRGYGRVRLHDIKLRVIGKLDIDLAAYEDLFKD
;
A
#
# COMPACT_ATOMS: atom_id res chain seq x y z
N LEU A 1 -11.06 2.18 -4.84
CA LEU A 1 -11.89 3.37 -5.08
C LEU A 1 -11.55 4.06 -6.40
N THR A 2 -10.28 4.28 -6.72
CA THR A 2 -9.82 4.83 -8.01
C THR A 2 -8.76 3.95 -8.63
N GLY A 3 -8.48 4.13 -9.93
CA GLY A 3 -7.41 3.40 -10.59
C GLY A 3 -6.06 3.61 -9.87
N MET A 4 -5.26 2.55 -9.76
CA MET A 4 -4.01 2.57 -8.97
C MET A 4 -2.82 2.18 -9.84
N HIS A 5 -1.70 2.90 -9.69
CA HIS A 5 -0.44 2.57 -10.33
C HIS A 5 0.66 2.36 -9.28
N ILE A 6 1.19 1.16 -9.22
CA ILE A 6 2.43 0.83 -8.50
C ILE A 6 3.42 0.33 -9.55
N GLY A 7 4.43 1.14 -9.85
CA GLY A 7 5.35 0.87 -10.95
C GLY A 7 6.11 -0.43 -10.81
N GLY A 8 6.13 -1.21 -11.88
CA GLY A 8 7.03 -2.34 -12.08
C GLY A 8 8.35 -1.90 -12.73
N SER A 9 9.33 -2.82 -12.81
CA SER A 9 10.55 -2.58 -13.59
C SER A 9 10.22 -2.60 -15.08
N SER A 10 10.67 -1.58 -15.82
CA SER A 10 10.53 -1.49 -17.27
C SER A 10 11.80 -1.92 -18.03
N ASP A 11 12.78 -2.52 -17.34
CA ASP A 11 14.11 -2.80 -17.91
C ASP A 11 14.10 -3.72 -19.14
N PHE A 12 13.00 -4.42 -19.40
CA PHE A 12 12.80 -5.32 -20.54
C PHE A 12 11.47 -5.09 -21.27
N ALA A 13 10.99 -3.86 -21.35
CA ALA A 13 9.78 -3.58 -22.10
C ALA A 13 10.03 -3.77 -23.62
N PRO A 14 9.31 -4.69 -24.31
CA PRO A 14 9.42 -4.83 -25.76
C PRO A 14 8.94 -3.56 -26.48
N ILE A 15 9.39 -3.36 -27.72
CA ILE A 15 8.93 -2.23 -28.55
C ILE A 15 7.41 -2.27 -28.68
N GLY A 16 6.73 -1.20 -28.28
CA GLY A 16 5.27 -1.11 -28.27
C GLY A 16 4.60 -1.49 -26.94
N ALA A 17 5.38 -1.84 -25.92
CA ALA A 17 4.85 -2.00 -24.57
C ALA A 17 4.51 -0.65 -23.92
N VAL A 18 3.69 -0.70 -22.87
CA VAL A 18 3.33 0.49 -22.08
C VAL A 18 4.58 1.09 -21.43
N ASP A 19 4.74 2.41 -21.48
CA ASP A 19 5.90 3.11 -20.93
C ASP A 19 6.11 2.88 -19.43
N SER A 20 5.02 2.79 -18.70
CA SER A 20 5.02 2.59 -17.24
C SER A 20 4.03 1.48 -16.86
N PRO A 21 4.48 0.21 -16.88
CA PRO A 21 3.65 -0.91 -16.44
C PRO A 21 3.52 -0.91 -14.93
N PHE A 22 2.42 -1.44 -14.39
CA PHE A 22 2.34 -1.74 -12.95
C PHE A 22 2.91 -3.12 -12.63
N ILE A 23 3.22 -3.34 -11.37
CA ILE A 23 3.80 -4.60 -10.89
C ILE A 23 2.78 -5.72 -10.93
N ARG A 24 3.21 -6.89 -11.43
CA ARG A 24 2.42 -8.10 -11.60
C ARG A 24 3.07 -9.28 -10.94
N ASP A 25 2.27 -10.22 -10.47
CA ASP A 25 2.74 -11.54 -10.09
C ASP A 25 3.27 -12.28 -11.33
N PRO A 26 4.50 -12.80 -11.31
CA PRO A 26 5.11 -13.41 -12.48
C PRO A 26 4.43 -14.72 -12.91
N PHE A 27 3.71 -15.39 -11.99
CA PHE A 27 3.05 -16.65 -12.26
C PHE A 27 1.63 -16.46 -12.84
N SER A 28 0.82 -15.68 -12.17
CA SER A 28 -0.58 -15.44 -12.58
C SER A 28 -0.74 -14.28 -13.56
N HIS A 29 0.26 -13.45 -13.72
CA HIS A 29 0.24 -12.17 -14.44
C HIS A 29 -0.83 -11.17 -13.93
N ALA A 30 -1.49 -11.48 -12.83
CA ALA A 30 -2.42 -10.55 -12.19
C ALA A 30 -1.67 -9.43 -11.45
N PRO A 31 -2.29 -8.24 -11.31
CA PRO A 31 -1.71 -7.17 -10.51
C PRO A 31 -1.53 -7.58 -9.05
N ILE A 32 -0.47 -7.10 -8.43
CA ILE A 32 -0.22 -7.27 -7.00
C ILE A 32 0.04 -5.92 -6.34
N ILE A 33 -0.27 -5.84 -5.06
CA ILE A 33 0.21 -4.74 -4.21
C ILE A 33 1.36 -5.31 -3.36
N PRO A 34 2.61 -4.89 -3.60
CA PRO A 34 3.72 -5.34 -2.76
C PRO A 34 3.51 -4.92 -1.31
N GLY A 35 3.71 -5.86 -0.39
CA GLY A 35 3.64 -5.57 1.04
C GLY A 35 4.61 -4.47 1.47
N SER A 36 5.76 -4.38 0.81
CA SER A 36 6.73 -3.30 1.03
C SER A 36 6.19 -1.91 0.66
N SER A 37 5.39 -1.81 -0.41
CA SER A 37 4.75 -0.56 -0.83
C SER A 37 3.71 -0.10 0.19
N LEU A 38 2.87 -1.03 0.64
CA LEU A 38 1.85 -0.74 1.67
C LEU A 38 2.50 -0.38 3.01
N LYS A 39 3.46 -1.19 3.47
CA LYS A 39 4.24 -0.94 4.68
C LYS A 39 4.91 0.44 4.66
N GLY A 40 5.63 0.74 3.58
CA GLY A 40 6.36 2.01 3.44
C GLY A 40 5.43 3.21 3.43
N LYS A 41 4.26 3.09 2.78
CA LYS A 41 3.27 4.17 2.74
C LYS A 41 2.67 4.45 4.11
N ILE A 42 2.16 3.43 4.80
CA ILE A 42 1.55 3.60 6.14
C ILE A 42 2.59 4.16 7.13
N ARG A 43 3.81 3.60 7.14
CA ARG A 43 4.90 4.14 7.96
C ARG A 43 5.16 5.63 7.69
N THR A 44 5.23 6.01 6.42
CA THR A 44 5.47 7.41 6.02
C THR A 44 4.35 8.33 6.50
N LEU A 45 3.10 7.89 6.45
CA LEU A 45 1.96 8.68 6.91
C LEU A 45 2.00 8.88 8.43
N LEU A 46 2.22 7.80 9.19
CA LEU A 46 2.36 7.87 10.65
C LEU A 46 3.56 8.70 11.07
N ALA A 47 4.70 8.59 10.37
CA ALA A 47 5.86 9.42 10.65
C ALA A 47 5.58 10.92 10.39
N LYS A 48 4.77 11.25 9.37
CA LYS A 48 4.41 12.63 9.06
C LYS A 48 3.57 13.32 10.13
N ILE A 49 2.61 12.64 10.72
CA ILE A 49 1.79 13.23 11.79
C ILE A 49 2.57 13.43 13.10
N ASN A 50 3.66 12.68 13.26
CA ASN A 50 4.56 12.77 14.42
C ASN A 50 5.82 13.61 14.15
N CYS A 51 5.88 14.34 13.04
CA CYS A 51 7.03 15.15 12.65
C CYS A 51 6.74 16.65 12.81
N ASP A 52 7.63 17.37 13.47
CA ASP A 52 7.48 18.82 13.68
C ASP A 52 7.76 19.68 12.43
N GLY A 53 8.12 19.04 11.30
CA GLY A 53 8.53 19.74 10.09
C GLY A 53 7.99 19.13 8.78
N TYR A 54 8.27 19.82 7.67
CA TYR A 54 7.89 19.38 6.33
C TYR A 54 8.71 18.19 5.82
N VAL A 55 9.94 18.05 6.28
CA VAL A 55 10.88 17.04 5.83
C VAL A 55 10.94 15.94 6.90
N LEU A 56 10.60 14.73 6.47
CA LEU A 56 10.75 13.57 7.34
C LEU A 56 12.22 13.32 7.67
N ASN A 57 12.47 13.00 8.92
CA ASN A 57 13.77 12.54 9.39
C ASN A 57 14.12 11.17 8.79
N LYS A 58 15.30 10.67 9.11
CA LYS A 58 15.67 9.30 8.74
C LYS A 58 14.79 8.31 9.50
N VAL A 59 14.62 7.12 8.93
CA VAL A 59 13.85 6.01 9.51
C VAL A 59 14.27 5.66 10.95
N VAL A 60 15.54 5.90 11.29
CA VAL A 60 16.06 5.67 12.65
C VAL A 60 15.63 6.73 13.67
N ASP A 61 15.11 7.84 13.20
CA ASP A 61 14.65 8.97 14.01
C ASP A 61 13.11 8.97 14.17
N ASP A 62 12.42 7.93 13.68
CA ASP A 62 10.97 7.74 13.90
C ASP A 62 10.70 7.62 15.41
N ASN A 63 9.50 8.02 15.83
CA ASN A 63 9.08 7.84 17.22
C ASN A 63 9.08 6.35 17.62
N GLU A 64 9.10 6.09 18.93
CA GLU A 64 9.22 4.74 19.47
C GLU A 64 8.11 3.80 18.95
N ILE A 65 6.86 4.26 18.85
CA ILE A 65 5.73 3.45 18.38
C ILE A 65 5.91 3.06 16.91
N VAL A 66 6.24 4.00 16.04
CA VAL A 66 6.49 3.70 14.63
C VAL A 66 7.71 2.80 14.47
N ALA A 67 8.76 3.02 15.25
CA ALA A 67 9.96 2.20 15.21
C ALA A 67 9.69 0.75 15.62
N ARG A 68 8.90 0.49 16.70
CA ARG A 68 8.57 -0.87 17.13
C ARG A 68 7.59 -1.58 16.21
N LEU A 69 6.65 -0.85 15.61
CA LEU A 69 5.70 -1.43 14.66
C LEU A 69 6.38 -1.81 13.34
N PHE A 70 7.16 -0.91 12.76
CA PHE A 70 7.71 -1.06 11.41
C PHE A 70 9.16 -1.54 11.37
N GLY A 71 9.84 -1.55 12.51
CA GLY A 71 11.26 -1.84 12.65
C GLY A 71 12.13 -0.63 12.38
N ALA A 72 13.31 -0.59 12.98
CA ALA A 72 14.30 0.43 12.73
C ALA A 72 15.69 -0.19 12.71
N SER A 73 16.58 0.33 11.86
CA SER A 73 17.98 -0.09 11.82
C SER A 73 18.90 1.11 11.61
N GLY A 74 19.96 1.17 12.38
CA GLY A 74 20.99 2.17 12.31
C GLY A 74 22.37 1.53 12.54
N LYS A 75 23.42 2.34 12.57
CA LYS A 75 24.81 1.85 12.63
C LYS A 75 25.10 0.95 13.85
N ASN A 76 24.45 1.23 15.00
CA ASN A 76 24.63 0.48 16.26
C ASN A 76 23.31 0.13 16.95
N TYR A 77 22.21 0.13 16.20
CA TYR A 77 20.86 -0.08 16.72
C TYR A 77 20.01 -0.83 15.70
N ALA A 78 19.32 -1.85 16.15
CA ALA A 78 18.33 -2.57 15.36
C ALA A 78 17.12 -2.92 16.22
N MET A 79 15.94 -2.59 15.74
CA MET A 79 14.67 -2.99 16.34
C MET A 79 13.90 -3.79 15.30
N PRO A 80 13.55 -5.06 15.57
CA PRO A 80 12.73 -5.85 14.66
C PRO A 80 11.32 -5.25 14.56
N ALA A 81 10.71 -5.42 13.40
CA ALA A 81 9.32 -4.98 13.20
C ALA A 81 8.34 -5.94 13.85
N ARG A 82 7.35 -5.43 14.59
CA ARG A 82 6.21 -6.23 15.07
C ARG A 82 5.21 -6.54 13.96
N LEU A 83 5.13 -5.70 12.93
CA LEU A 83 4.23 -5.87 11.79
C LEU A 83 4.92 -6.60 10.63
N GLN A 84 4.26 -7.64 10.11
CA GLN A 84 4.66 -8.34 8.89
C GLN A 84 3.59 -8.13 7.83
N PHE A 85 3.95 -7.41 6.78
CA PHE A 85 3.11 -7.17 5.61
C PHE A 85 3.38 -8.21 4.54
N PHE A 86 2.32 -8.75 3.96
CA PHE A 86 2.40 -9.68 2.84
C PHE A 86 2.05 -8.96 1.54
N ASP A 87 2.47 -9.53 0.42
CA ASP A 87 1.97 -9.08 -0.88
C ASP A 87 0.48 -9.40 -0.99
N LEU A 88 -0.27 -8.46 -1.53
CA LEU A 88 -1.72 -8.59 -1.69
C LEU A 88 -2.02 -9.03 -3.12
N PHE A 89 -2.76 -10.10 -3.23
CA PHE A 89 -3.20 -10.65 -4.51
C PHE A 89 -4.65 -10.25 -4.78
N VAL A 90 -4.97 -10.12 -6.06
CA VAL A 90 -6.34 -9.82 -6.51
C VAL A 90 -7.28 -10.94 -6.07
N THR A 91 -8.45 -10.56 -5.55
CA THR A 91 -9.50 -11.52 -5.16
C THR A 91 -10.04 -12.28 -6.34
N GLU A 92 -10.58 -13.49 -6.12
CA GLU A 92 -11.22 -14.29 -7.17
C GLU A 92 -12.45 -13.57 -7.74
N ASP A 93 -13.20 -12.85 -6.92
CA ASP A 93 -14.35 -12.06 -7.37
C ASP A 93 -13.92 -10.95 -8.33
N THR A 94 -12.83 -10.26 -8.03
CA THR A 94 -12.25 -9.27 -8.95
C THR A 94 -11.83 -9.93 -10.27
N LYS A 95 -11.15 -11.08 -10.24
CA LYS A 95 -10.75 -11.79 -11.46
C LYS A 95 -11.96 -12.15 -12.30
N ASN A 96 -13.00 -12.68 -11.68
CA ASN A 96 -14.24 -13.07 -12.36
C ASN A 96 -14.94 -11.86 -13.00
N ASN A 97 -15.04 -10.75 -12.25
CA ASN A 97 -15.65 -9.52 -12.73
C ASN A 97 -14.90 -8.93 -13.93
N PHE A 98 -13.57 -8.88 -13.86
CA PHE A 98 -12.76 -8.34 -14.96
C PHE A 98 -12.59 -9.29 -16.14
N ASN A 99 -12.74 -10.59 -15.96
CA ASN A 99 -12.83 -11.54 -17.08
C ASN A 99 -14.13 -11.40 -17.89
N ALA A 100 -15.16 -10.81 -17.31
CA ALA A 100 -16.46 -10.57 -17.97
C ALA A 100 -16.49 -9.26 -18.79
N ILE A 101 -15.44 -8.42 -18.68
CA ILE A 101 -15.33 -7.14 -19.39
C ILE A 101 -14.02 -7.10 -20.18
N GLU A 102 -14.04 -6.35 -21.29
CA GLU A 102 -12.84 -6.11 -22.09
C GLU A 102 -11.99 -5.01 -21.43
N THR A 103 -10.71 -5.32 -21.13
CA THR A 103 -9.74 -4.40 -20.56
C THR A 103 -8.51 -4.31 -21.46
N ASP A 104 -7.78 -3.19 -21.43
CA ASP A 104 -6.59 -2.97 -22.29
C ASP A 104 -5.49 -4.01 -22.04
N THR A 105 -5.33 -4.42 -20.79
CA THR A 105 -4.42 -5.49 -20.34
C THR A 105 -5.13 -6.34 -19.30
N TYR A 106 -4.59 -7.50 -18.94
CA TYR A 106 -5.23 -8.38 -17.95
C TYR A 106 -5.41 -7.67 -16.59
N ILE A 107 -6.66 -7.39 -16.22
CA ILE A 107 -7.04 -6.58 -15.05
C ILE A 107 -6.27 -5.24 -15.03
N GLY A 108 -6.23 -4.57 -16.18
CA GLY A 108 -5.48 -3.32 -16.34
C GLY A 108 -6.08 -2.41 -17.39
N GLU A 109 -5.88 -1.12 -17.21
CA GLU A 109 -6.23 -0.09 -18.17
C GLU A 109 -5.01 0.78 -18.47
N VAL A 110 -4.89 1.25 -19.71
CA VAL A 110 -3.81 2.13 -20.15
C VAL A 110 -4.32 3.57 -20.22
N LYS A 111 -3.77 4.41 -19.37
CA LYS A 111 -4.10 5.83 -19.38
C LYS A 111 -3.02 6.65 -20.06
N PHE A 112 -3.43 7.47 -21.02
CA PHE A 112 -2.55 8.42 -21.69
C PHE A 112 -2.47 9.72 -20.89
N GLU A 113 -1.26 10.13 -20.55
CA GLU A 113 -0.97 11.40 -19.89
C GLU A 113 0.01 12.23 -20.73
N ASN A 114 -0.18 13.56 -20.75
CA ASN A 114 0.70 14.47 -21.41
C ASN A 114 1.43 15.36 -20.41
N THR A 115 2.75 15.50 -20.59
CA THR A 115 3.53 16.54 -19.93
C THR A 115 3.85 17.62 -20.95
N ILE A 116 3.40 18.85 -20.68
CA ILE A 116 3.66 19.99 -21.56
C ILE A 116 4.90 20.72 -21.04
N ASN A 117 5.90 20.86 -21.91
CA ASN A 117 7.05 21.72 -21.61
C ASN A 117 6.59 23.18 -21.65
N ARG A 118 6.66 23.88 -20.52
CA ARG A 118 6.15 25.25 -20.40
C ARG A 118 6.90 26.27 -21.27
N ALA A 119 8.16 26.01 -21.56
CA ALA A 119 8.97 26.93 -22.37
C ALA A 119 8.75 26.74 -23.88
N SER A 120 8.60 25.49 -24.35
CA SER A 120 8.45 25.19 -25.76
C SER A 120 7.04 24.89 -26.25
N GLY A 121 6.09 24.66 -25.31
CA GLY A 121 4.74 24.22 -25.64
C GLY A 121 4.64 22.76 -26.14
N VAL A 122 5.76 22.06 -26.23
CA VAL A 122 5.79 20.68 -26.73
C VAL A 122 5.14 19.74 -25.73
N ALA A 123 4.18 18.92 -26.20
CA ALA A 123 3.57 17.85 -25.44
C ALA A 123 4.44 16.58 -25.53
N ASN A 124 4.68 15.95 -24.39
CA ASN A 124 5.34 14.65 -24.30
C ASN A 124 4.34 13.63 -23.76
N PRO A 125 3.65 12.87 -24.64
CA PRO A 125 2.69 11.84 -24.24
C PRO A 125 3.42 10.64 -23.64
N ARG A 126 2.79 10.00 -22.66
CA ARG A 126 3.24 8.74 -22.08
C ARG A 126 2.06 7.86 -21.69
N GLN A 127 2.28 6.57 -21.72
CA GLN A 127 1.30 5.56 -21.35
C GLN A 127 1.57 5.05 -19.94
N ILE A 128 0.56 5.09 -19.09
CA ILE A 128 0.64 4.59 -17.72
C ILE A 128 -0.40 3.49 -17.57
N GLU A 129 0.08 2.29 -17.28
CA GLU A 129 -0.80 1.18 -16.94
C GLU A 129 -1.21 1.30 -15.48
N ARG A 130 -2.48 1.07 -15.19
CA ARG A 130 -3.01 1.08 -13.83
C ARG A 130 -4.05 0.00 -13.61
N VAL A 131 -4.15 -0.46 -12.38
CA VAL A 131 -5.25 -1.32 -11.94
C VAL A 131 -6.54 -0.51 -12.01
N PRO A 132 -7.62 -1.01 -12.62
CA PRO A 132 -8.88 -0.27 -12.71
C PRO A 132 -9.52 -0.05 -11.34
N ALA A 133 -10.38 0.96 -11.27
CA ALA A 133 -11.22 1.19 -10.10
C ALA A 133 -12.15 -0.01 -9.87
N GLY A 134 -12.42 -0.33 -8.60
CA GLY A 134 -13.26 -1.46 -8.21
C GLY A 134 -12.51 -2.79 -8.06
N ALA A 135 -11.23 -2.85 -8.38
CA ALA A 135 -10.42 -4.03 -8.07
C ALA A 135 -10.20 -4.16 -6.56
N GLU A 136 -10.36 -5.38 -6.05
CA GLU A 136 -10.16 -5.74 -4.66
C GLU A 136 -8.99 -6.71 -4.51
N PHE A 137 -8.30 -6.61 -3.37
CA PHE A 137 -7.12 -7.40 -3.05
C PHE A 137 -7.27 -8.03 -1.67
N ASP A 138 -6.85 -9.28 -1.55
CA ASP A 138 -6.80 -9.97 -0.26
C ASP A 138 -5.73 -9.36 0.64
N PHE A 139 -6.18 -8.72 1.72
CA PHE A 139 -5.27 -8.13 2.72
C PHE A 139 -4.90 -9.14 3.79
N LYS A 140 -3.61 -9.23 4.08
CA LYS A 140 -3.08 -10.01 5.20
C LYS A 140 -1.94 -9.29 5.88
N LEU A 141 -2.02 -9.24 7.21
CA LEU A 141 -0.99 -8.69 8.08
C LEU A 141 -0.85 -9.57 9.31
N VAL A 142 0.37 -9.72 9.81
CA VAL A 142 0.63 -10.36 11.10
C VAL A 142 1.22 -9.32 12.04
N TYR A 143 0.64 -9.23 13.23
CA TYR A 143 1.18 -8.46 14.34
C TYR A 143 1.75 -9.41 15.38
N ASN A 144 3.04 -9.29 15.67
CA ASN A 144 3.71 -10.08 16.71
C ASN A 144 3.57 -9.38 18.05
N VAL A 145 2.84 -10.00 18.95
CA VAL A 145 2.68 -9.50 20.33
C VAL A 145 3.94 -9.85 21.11
N GLU A 146 4.80 -8.86 21.35
CA GLU A 146 6.00 -8.98 22.19
C GLU A 146 5.70 -8.61 23.64
N ASN A 147 4.80 -7.65 23.87
CA ASN A 147 4.36 -7.21 25.19
C ASN A 147 2.86 -6.93 25.15
N LEU A 148 2.10 -7.55 26.06
CA LEU A 148 0.64 -7.37 26.13
C LEU A 148 0.23 -5.93 26.46
N GLN A 149 1.05 -5.20 27.20
CA GLN A 149 0.76 -3.81 27.59
C GLN A 149 0.78 -2.85 26.39
N ASP A 150 1.51 -3.19 25.33
CA ASP A 150 1.64 -2.33 24.15
C ASP A 150 0.53 -2.58 23.11
N VAL A 151 -0.24 -3.66 23.25
CA VAL A 151 -1.20 -4.11 22.21
C VAL A 151 -2.23 -3.03 21.87
N GLN A 152 -2.78 -2.37 22.89
CA GLN A 152 -3.76 -1.31 22.71
C GLN A 152 -3.20 -0.18 21.83
N GLU A 153 -2.08 0.38 22.25
CA GLU A 153 -1.43 1.49 21.57
C GLU A 153 -0.95 1.12 20.16
N ASP A 154 -0.43 -0.10 20.00
CA ASP A 154 0.04 -0.61 18.71
C ASP A 154 -1.11 -0.76 17.70
N LEU A 155 -2.26 -1.31 18.14
CA LEU A 155 -3.42 -1.50 17.27
C LEU A 155 -4.15 -0.18 16.98
N GLU A 156 -4.25 0.72 17.93
CA GLU A 156 -4.77 2.09 17.71
C GLU A 156 -3.92 2.84 16.67
N THR A 157 -2.60 2.79 16.81
CA THR A 157 -1.68 3.41 15.84
C THR A 157 -1.79 2.78 14.45
N LEU A 158 -1.96 1.46 14.37
CA LEU A 158 -2.18 0.77 13.10
C LEU A 158 -3.49 1.19 12.44
N ALA A 159 -4.58 1.27 13.21
CA ALA A 159 -5.88 1.74 12.73
C ALA A 159 -5.82 3.19 12.22
N GLU A 160 -5.15 4.08 12.96
CA GLU A 160 -4.87 5.45 12.50
C GLU A 160 -4.11 5.45 11.17
N GLY A 161 -3.10 4.58 11.01
CA GLY A 161 -2.36 4.42 9.76
C GLY A 161 -3.24 3.98 8.58
N PHE A 162 -4.25 3.16 8.80
CA PHE A 162 -5.23 2.76 7.77
C PHE A 162 -6.16 3.91 7.42
N GLU A 163 -6.63 4.68 8.39
CA GLU A 163 -7.44 5.85 8.16
C GLU A 163 -6.69 6.94 7.37
N LEU A 164 -5.45 7.19 7.74
CA LEU A 164 -4.58 8.10 6.99
C LEU A 164 -4.37 7.64 5.54
N LEU A 165 -4.21 6.34 5.31
CA LEU A 165 -4.09 5.78 3.97
C LEU A 165 -5.37 5.97 3.15
N ALA A 166 -6.54 5.77 3.74
CA ALA A 166 -7.84 5.97 3.08
C ALA A 166 -8.05 7.43 2.65
N ASN A 167 -7.49 8.38 3.41
CA ASN A 167 -7.52 9.82 3.12
C ASN A 167 -6.38 10.29 2.20
N ASP A 168 -5.40 9.44 1.90
CA ASP A 168 -4.28 9.75 1.00
C ASP A 168 -4.35 8.83 -0.25
N TYR A 169 -3.24 8.29 -0.70
CA TYR A 169 -3.17 7.39 -1.87
C TYR A 169 -2.06 6.37 -1.72
N LEU A 170 -2.19 5.24 -2.40
CA LEU A 170 -1.16 4.21 -2.53
C LEU A 170 -0.57 4.22 -3.95
N GLY A 171 0.75 4.09 -4.05
CA GLY A 171 1.46 4.09 -5.33
C GLY A 171 1.75 5.49 -5.87
N GLY A 172 1.90 5.58 -7.19
CA GLY A 172 2.25 6.82 -7.89
C GLY A 172 1.03 7.63 -8.33
N HIS A 173 1.29 8.85 -8.79
CA HIS A 173 0.30 9.74 -9.43
C HIS A 173 -0.90 10.15 -8.55
N GLY A 174 -0.79 10.07 -7.22
CA GLY A 174 -1.88 10.36 -6.27
C GLY A 174 -2.47 11.76 -6.42
N SER A 175 -1.64 12.79 -6.66
CA SER A 175 -2.11 14.17 -6.91
C SER A 175 -2.94 14.32 -8.19
N ARG A 176 -3.00 13.28 -9.03
CA ARG A 176 -3.79 13.22 -10.28
C ARG A 176 -4.95 12.23 -10.18
N GLY A 177 -5.35 11.86 -8.96
CA GLY A 177 -6.53 11.05 -8.68
C GLY A 177 -6.31 9.54 -8.76
N TYR A 178 -5.05 9.07 -8.68
CA TYR A 178 -4.75 7.65 -8.60
C TYR A 178 -4.65 7.16 -7.16
N GLY A 179 -4.85 5.86 -6.97
CA GLY A 179 -4.46 5.15 -5.76
C GLY A 179 -5.30 5.41 -4.52
N ARG A 180 -6.53 5.94 -4.65
CA ARG A 180 -7.45 5.97 -3.52
C ARG A 180 -7.89 4.56 -3.18
N VAL A 181 -7.54 4.11 -1.99
CA VAL A 181 -7.82 2.78 -1.48
C VAL A 181 -8.54 2.84 -0.13
N ARG A 182 -9.20 1.76 0.24
CA ARG A 182 -9.79 1.55 1.57
C ARG A 182 -9.57 0.10 1.95
N LEU A 183 -9.27 -0.14 3.20
CA LEU A 183 -9.35 -1.47 3.80
C LEU A 183 -10.77 -1.62 4.38
N HIS A 184 -11.38 -2.77 4.19
CA HIS A 184 -12.71 -3.07 4.69
C HIS A 184 -12.80 -4.54 5.11
N ASP A 185 -13.81 -4.89 5.90
CA ASP A 185 -14.06 -6.26 6.40
C ASP A 185 -12.87 -6.88 7.13
N ILE A 186 -12.11 -6.06 7.86
CA ILE A 186 -10.95 -6.52 8.61
C ILE A 186 -11.40 -7.43 9.74
N LYS A 187 -10.79 -8.62 9.81
CA LYS A 187 -11.06 -9.60 10.86
C LYS A 187 -9.78 -9.90 11.64
N LEU A 188 -9.86 -9.82 12.94
CA LEU A 188 -8.77 -10.15 13.84
C LEU A 188 -8.82 -11.64 14.23
N ARG A 189 -7.66 -12.27 14.36
CA ARG A 189 -7.53 -13.65 14.80
C ARG A 189 -6.27 -13.83 15.65
N VAL A 190 -6.41 -14.38 16.84
CA VAL A 190 -5.25 -14.81 17.65
C VAL A 190 -4.66 -16.09 17.08
N ILE A 191 -3.34 -16.12 16.97
CA ILE A 191 -2.55 -17.31 16.64
C ILE A 191 -1.64 -17.59 17.82
N GLY A 192 -1.79 -18.78 18.42
CA GLY A 192 -1.02 -19.18 19.60
C GLY A 192 -1.86 -19.14 20.90
N LYS A 193 -1.16 -19.11 22.05
CA LYS A 193 -1.76 -19.16 23.38
C LYS A 193 -1.71 -17.76 24.02
N LEU A 194 -2.37 -16.79 23.40
CA LEU A 194 -2.50 -15.46 23.95
C LEU A 194 -3.91 -15.28 24.51
N ASP A 195 -4.01 -14.79 25.74
CA ASP A 195 -5.28 -14.41 26.36
C ASP A 195 -5.54 -12.94 26.07
N ILE A 196 -6.15 -12.67 24.90
CA ILE A 196 -6.49 -11.34 24.43
C ILE A 196 -7.97 -11.34 24.01
N ASP A 197 -8.74 -10.42 24.57
CA ASP A 197 -10.10 -10.15 24.13
C ASP A 197 -10.08 -9.36 22.81
N LEU A 198 -10.27 -10.06 21.68
CA LEU A 198 -10.28 -9.44 20.37
C LEU A 198 -11.46 -8.47 20.17
N ALA A 199 -12.59 -8.71 20.84
CA ALA A 199 -13.77 -7.86 20.68
C ALA A 199 -13.49 -6.39 21.05
N ALA A 200 -12.56 -6.17 21.99
CA ALA A 200 -12.15 -4.82 22.40
C ALA A 200 -11.42 -4.06 21.26
N TYR A 201 -10.84 -4.78 20.30
CA TYR A 201 -10.04 -4.19 19.21
C TYR A 201 -10.71 -4.23 17.84
N GLU A 202 -11.75 -5.06 17.67
CA GLU A 202 -12.45 -5.15 16.36
C GLU A 202 -13.08 -3.83 15.95
N ASP A 203 -13.54 -3.03 16.92
CA ASP A 203 -14.15 -1.73 16.66
C ASP A 203 -13.15 -0.70 16.07
N LEU A 204 -11.85 -0.86 16.32
CA LEU A 204 -10.81 0.01 15.78
C LEU A 204 -10.69 -0.07 14.24
N PHE A 205 -11.14 -1.20 13.66
CA PHE A 205 -10.99 -1.51 12.24
C PHE A 205 -12.34 -1.59 11.50
N LYS A 206 -13.41 -1.11 12.12
CA LYS A 206 -14.72 -0.98 11.46
C LYS A 206 -14.76 0.25 10.55
N ASP A 207 -15.42 0.10 9.40
CA ASP A 207 -15.66 1.18 8.42
C ASP A 207 -16.60 2.28 8.97
#